data_98aef9f249a7741a790c80ed232ad334
#
_entry.id   98aef9f249a7741a790c80ed232ad334
#
_cell.length_a   1.000
_cell.length_b   1.000
_cell.length_c   1.000
_cell.angle_alpha   90.00
_cell.angle_beta   90.00
_cell.angle_gamma   90.00
#
_symmetry.space_group_name_H-M   'P 1'
#
loop_
_entity.id
_entity.type
_entity.pdbx_description
1 polymer ?
#
loop_
_entity_poly.entity_id
_entity_poly.type
_entity_poly.pdbx_seq_one_letter_code
_entity_poly.pdbx_strand_id
1 'polypeptide(L)'
;MATVLIVSSDSPVGQSASQHLAAKGYDVVAATSATEGLRALHGLEVDAVVFDTGVGDMSAAGFSGWLRRQSPDRNMPLLFLVSPAQRWLPGSVPLRIGRDALLSKPFRPEELEEALQPLLGTATAPAPRTLSGGGLSLDCGLFALAGKAGSITLTPTEFRLLEYLMERPGVVVSADEFREKVWGFFPHTGSRDIVRTHTRNLRAKIRHTTPGREIVRTLPRRGYRFVV
;
A
#
# COMPACT_ATOMS: atom_id res chain seq x y z
N MET A 1 15.46 -12.47 17.19
CA MET A 1 15.27 -11.04 17.44
C MET A 1 15.04 -10.42 16.08
N ALA A 2 14.04 -9.58 15.89
CA ALA A 2 13.79 -9.06 14.55
C ALA A 2 14.68 -7.84 14.26
N THR A 3 15.28 -7.82 13.07
CA THR A 3 16.16 -6.74 12.61
C THR A 3 15.37 -5.74 11.78
N VAL A 4 15.37 -4.47 12.18
CA VAL A 4 14.65 -3.39 11.51
C VAL A 4 15.63 -2.37 10.95
N LEU A 5 15.58 -2.12 9.64
CA LEU A 5 16.31 -1.04 9.00
C LEU A 5 15.46 0.23 9.04
N ILE A 6 15.99 1.30 9.61
CA ILE A 6 15.36 2.63 9.60
C ILE A 6 16.13 3.53 8.64
N VAL A 7 15.45 3.99 7.60
CA VAL A 7 16.00 4.95 6.62
C VAL A 7 15.34 6.30 6.85
N SER A 8 16.08 7.24 7.46
CA SER A 8 15.57 8.58 7.77
C SER A 8 16.73 9.59 7.78
N SER A 9 16.59 10.66 7.02
CA SER A 9 17.56 11.76 7.05
C SER A 9 17.56 12.40 8.44
N ASP A 10 18.68 12.31 9.13
CA ASP A 10 19.05 12.87 10.44
C ASP A 10 17.98 13.76 11.12
N SER A 11 16.83 13.17 11.39
CA SER A 11 15.74 13.87 12.06
C SER A 11 15.60 13.32 13.48
N PRO A 12 15.17 14.15 14.43
CA PRO A 12 14.81 13.69 15.77
C PRO A 12 13.85 12.50 15.76
N VAL A 13 13.07 12.38 14.69
CA VAL A 13 12.12 11.29 14.43
C VAL A 13 12.84 9.96 14.22
N GLY A 14 13.90 9.93 13.38
CA GLY A 14 14.67 8.71 13.13
C GLY A 14 15.42 8.24 14.37
N GLN A 15 16.00 9.16 15.13
CA GLN A 15 16.72 8.85 16.37
C GLN A 15 15.75 8.32 17.44
N SER A 16 14.63 9.00 17.66
CA SER A 16 13.61 8.57 18.62
C SER A 16 13.03 7.20 18.27
N ALA A 17 12.75 6.96 16.98
CA ALA A 17 12.29 5.68 16.47
C ALA A 17 13.31 4.56 16.74
N SER A 18 14.58 4.81 16.46
CA SER A 18 15.67 3.84 16.68
C SER A 18 15.85 3.50 18.15
N GLN A 19 15.85 4.50 19.03
CA GLN A 19 15.99 4.31 20.46
C GLN A 19 14.81 3.52 21.04
N HIS A 20 13.59 3.86 20.64
CA HIS A 20 12.40 3.17 21.12
C HIS A 20 12.39 1.70 20.71
N LEU A 21 12.64 1.39 19.43
CA LEU A 21 12.66 0.01 18.95
C LEU A 21 13.79 -0.80 19.59
N ALA A 22 14.99 -0.21 19.76
CA ALA A 22 16.08 -0.87 20.45
C ALA A 22 15.73 -1.19 21.92
N ALA A 23 15.07 -0.26 22.63
CA ALA A 23 14.59 -0.48 24.00
C ALA A 23 13.52 -1.59 24.10
N LYS A 24 12.80 -1.87 23.01
CA LYS A 24 11.81 -2.95 22.87
C LYS A 24 12.41 -4.28 22.41
N GLY A 25 13.72 -4.34 22.22
CA GLY A 25 14.42 -5.58 21.89
C GLY A 25 14.52 -5.88 20.41
N TYR A 26 14.34 -4.87 19.53
CA TYR A 26 14.66 -5.02 18.12
C TYR A 26 16.13 -4.72 17.85
N ASP A 27 16.72 -5.45 16.89
CA ASP A 27 18.00 -5.06 16.32
C ASP A 27 17.76 -3.94 15.31
N VAL A 28 18.31 -2.76 15.57
CA VAL A 28 18.04 -1.58 14.73
C VAL A 28 19.29 -1.20 13.94
N VAL A 29 19.13 -1.14 12.62
CA VAL A 29 20.13 -0.60 11.70
C VAL A 29 19.60 0.75 11.22
N ALA A 30 20.38 1.82 11.42
CA ALA A 30 20.01 3.16 10.98
C ALA A 30 20.77 3.53 9.71
N ALA A 31 20.08 4.15 8.76
CA ALA A 31 20.64 4.73 7.55
C ALA A 31 20.10 6.15 7.37
N THR A 32 20.97 7.09 7.02
CA THR A 32 20.61 8.51 6.88
C THR A 32 20.12 8.87 5.47
N SER A 33 20.29 7.95 4.53
CA SER A 33 19.87 8.10 3.13
C SER A 33 19.31 6.78 2.58
N ALA A 34 18.51 6.88 1.53
CA ALA A 34 18.02 5.69 0.82
C ALA A 34 19.18 4.86 0.25
N THR A 35 20.18 5.51 -0.32
CA THR A 35 21.39 4.86 -0.86
C THR A 35 22.13 4.06 0.22
N GLU A 36 22.28 4.60 1.42
CA GLU A 36 22.89 3.91 2.55
C GLU A 36 22.03 2.72 2.99
N GLY A 37 20.71 2.92 3.10
CA GLY A 37 19.77 1.84 3.41
C GLY A 37 19.84 0.68 2.42
N LEU A 38 19.91 0.97 1.13
CA LEU A 38 20.08 -0.06 0.10
C LEU A 38 21.39 -0.81 0.21
N ARG A 39 22.49 -0.15 0.59
CA ARG A 39 23.78 -0.82 0.86
C ARG A 39 23.69 -1.75 2.05
N ALA A 40 23.04 -1.33 3.15
CA ALA A 40 22.86 -2.13 4.34
C ALA A 40 22.11 -3.44 4.03
N LEU A 41 21.12 -3.39 3.15
CA LEU A 41 20.34 -4.56 2.73
C LEU A 41 21.13 -5.61 1.93
N HIS A 42 22.29 -5.28 1.36
CA HIS A 42 23.15 -6.25 0.66
C HIS A 42 23.95 -7.15 1.63
N GLY A 43 24.21 -6.68 2.84
CA GLY A 43 25.08 -7.38 3.79
C GLY A 43 24.38 -7.88 5.06
N LEU A 44 23.12 -7.48 5.27
CA LEU A 44 22.38 -7.77 6.50
C LEU A 44 21.06 -8.49 6.20
N GLU A 45 20.71 -9.42 7.07
CA GLU A 45 19.34 -9.95 7.10
C GLU A 45 18.45 -8.98 7.87
N VAL A 46 17.52 -8.39 7.18
CA VAL A 46 16.56 -7.41 7.70
C VAL A 46 15.16 -7.98 7.56
N ASP A 47 14.37 -7.89 8.63
CA ASP A 47 13.00 -8.40 8.68
C ASP A 47 11.96 -7.38 8.25
N ALA A 48 12.24 -6.09 8.46
CA ALA A 48 11.38 -4.99 8.01
C ALA A 48 12.18 -3.71 7.76
N VAL A 49 11.66 -2.85 6.88
CA VAL A 49 12.24 -1.53 6.62
C VAL A 49 11.24 -0.44 7.00
N VAL A 50 11.68 0.51 7.81
CA VAL A 50 11.00 1.78 8.06
C VAL A 50 11.62 2.83 7.15
N PHE A 51 10.85 3.37 6.21
CA PHE A 51 11.33 4.33 5.22
C PHE A 51 10.65 5.69 5.38
N ASP A 52 11.44 6.68 5.72
CA ASP A 52 10.98 8.08 5.78
C ASP A 52 10.91 8.67 4.37
N THR A 53 9.72 9.06 3.93
CA THR A 53 9.53 9.69 2.62
C THR A 53 10.12 11.09 2.49
N GLY A 54 10.61 11.66 3.58
CA GLY A 54 11.35 12.92 3.63
C GLY A 54 12.83 12.77 3.27
N VAL A 55 13.35 11.57 3.06
CA VAL A 55 14.70 11.32 2.57
C VAL A 55 14.84 11.88 1.16
N GLY A 56 15.85 12.73 0.93
CA GLY A 56 15.93 13.56 -0.27
C GLY A 56 16.59 12.90 -1.48
N ASP A 57 17.29 11.78 -1.31
CA ASP A 57 18.10 11.14 -2.36
C ASP A 57 17.31 10.12 -3.20
N MET A 58 16.17 9.66 -2.72
CA MET A 58 15.32 8.71 -3.46
C MET A 58 13.86 8.80 -3.04
N SER A 59 12.95 8.66 -4.01
CA SER A 59 11.51 8.59 -3.72
C SER A 59 11.12 7.23 -3.11
N ALA A 60 10.02 7.19 -2.37
CA ALA A 60 9.44 5.95 -1.84
C ALA A 60 9.20 4.90 -2.94
N ALA A 61 8.74 5.35 -4.12
CA ALA A 61 8.53 4.49 -5.29
C ALA A 61 9.85 3.94 -5.85
N GLY A 62 10.89 4.77 -5.90
CA GLY A 62 12.23 4.36 -6.32
C GLY A 62 12.82 3.31 -5.39
N PHE A 63 12.79 3.57 -4.09
CA PHE A 63 13.31 2.67 -3.06
C PHE A 63 12.57 1.32 -3.05
N SER A 64 11.25 1.34 -2.96
CA SER A 64 10.46 0.11 -2.96
C SER A 64 10.61 -0.66 -4.27
N GLY A 65 10.61 0.02 -5.42
CA GLY A 65 10.80 -0.62 -6.71
C GLY A 65 12.16 -1.29 -6.87
N TRP A 66 13.23 -0.67 -6.34
CA TRP A 66 14.55 -1.26 -6.31
C TRP A 66 14.58 -2.49 -5.41
N LEU A 67 14.10 -2.36 -4.17
CA LEU A 67 14.05 -3.45 -3.19
C LEU A 67 13.36 -4.70 -3.75
N ARG A 68 12.25 -4.53 -4.44
CA ARG A 68 11.47 -5.64 -4.99
C ARG A 68 12.13 -6.32 -6.18
N ARG A 69 12.93 -5.59 -6.96
CA ARG A 69 13.70 -6.18 -8.08
C ARG A 69 14.90 -6.99 -7.59
N GLN A 70 15.55 -6.55 -6.52
CA GLN A 70 16.76 -7.20 -6.00
C GLN A 70 16.44 -8.43 -5.12
N SER A 71 15.27 -8.47 -4.51
CA SER A 71 14.88 -9.54 -3.62
C SER A 71 13.42 -9.96 -3.89
N PRO A 72 13.12 -10.57 -5.06
CA PRO A 72 11.75 -10.98 -5.40
C PRO A 72 11.19 -12.01 -4.42
N ASP A 73 12.05 -12.88 -3.86
CA ASP A 73 11.67 -13.90 -2.87
C ASP A 73 11.58 -13.34 -1.44
N ARG A 74 12.30 -12.26 -1.13
CA ARG A 74 12.20 -11.56 0.15
C ARG A 74 11.01 -10.61 0.12
N ASN A 75 9.91 -11.08 0.58
CA ASN A 75 8.65 -10.34 0.69
C ASN A 75 8.71 -9.32 1.85
N MET A 76 9.85 -8.63 1.95
CA MET A 76 10.18 -7.71 3.04
C MET A 76 9.13 -6.62 3.19
N PRO A 77 8.54 -6.48 4.37
CA PRO A 77 7.56 -5.44 4.65
C PRO A 77 8.20 -4.06 4.73
N LEU A 78 7.46 -3.05 4.27
CA LEU A 78 7.84 -1.65 4.32
C LEU A 78 6.83 -0.85 5.16
N LEU A 79 7.33 -0.14 6.15
CA LEU A 79 6.56 0.88 6.86
C LEU A 79 7.03 2.26 6.39
N PHE A 80 6.16 3.00 5.71
CA PHE A 80 6.47 4.34 5.23
C PHE A 80 6.06 5.40 6.24
N LEU A 81 7.01 6.25 6.63
CA LEU A 81 6.74 7.45 7.41
C LEU A 81 6.43 8.60 6.45
N VAL A 82 5.23 9.13 6.50
CA VAL A 82 4.74 10.13 5.54
C VAL A 82 4.35 11.43 6.22
N SER A 83 4.60 12.56 5.58
CA SER A 83 4.00 13.82 6.02
C SER A 83 2.48 13.80 5.78
N PRO A 84 1.68 14.56 6.54
CA PRO A 84 0.23 14.64 6.31
C PRO A 84 -0.13 14.98 4.86
N ALA A 85 0.61 15.89 4.23
CA ALA A 85 0.41 16.29 2.83
C ALA A 85 0.67 15.13 1.85
N GLN A 86 1.67 14.27 2.10
CA GLN A 86 1.99 13.13 1.24
C GLN A 86 1.00 11.97 1.40
N ARG A 87 0.40 11.80 2.59
CA ARG A 87 -0.61 10.76 2.81
C ARG A 87 -1.80 10.88 1.87
N TRP A 88 -2.11 12.10 1.45
CA TRP A 88 -3.27 12.42 0.62
C TRP A 88 -2.97 12.45 -0.88
N LEU A 89 -1.71 12.30 -1.30
CA LEU A 89 -1.34 12.27 -2.71
C LEU A 89 -1.51 10.84 -3.27
N PRO A 90 -2.44 10.59 -4.19
CA PRO A 90 -2.61 9.28 -4.81
C PRO A 90 -1.31 8.83 -5.49
N GLY A 91 -0.85 7.63 -5.15
CA GLY A 91 0.33 7.05 -5.76
C GLY A 91 1.68 7.59 -5.25
N SER A 92 1.69 8.50 -4.26
CA SER A 92 2.94 9.02 -3.68
C SER A 92 3.76 7.94 -2.98
N VAL A 93 3.09 6.90 -2.46
CA VAL A 93 3.73 5.76 -1.80
C VAL A 93 3.16 4.45 -2.36
N PRO A 94 3.99 3.57 -2.93
CA PRO A 94 3.56 2.30 -3.50
C PRO A 94 3.42 1.23 -2.40
N LEU A 95 2.23 1.12 -1.83
CA LEU A 95 1.92 0.14 -0.79
C LEU A 95 1.47 -1.20 -1.38
N ARG A 96 1.98 -2.28 -0.79
CA ARG A 96 1.38 -3.61 -0.92
C ARG A 96 0.46 -3.84 0.27
N ILE A 97 -0.82 -4.08 -0.01
CA ILE A 97 -1.81 -4.31 1.03
C ILE A 97 -1.50 -5.60 1.78
N GLY A 98 -1.60 -5.54 3.11
CA GLY A 98 -1.28 -6.67 4.01
C GLY A 98 0.22 -6.96 4.20
N ARG A 99 1.10 -6.13 3.59
CA ARG A 99 2.54 -6.28 3.69
C ARG A 99 3.27 -4.99 3.97
N ASP A 100 2.73 -3.87 3.53
CA ASP A 100 3.30 -2.57 3.74
C ASP A 100 2.29 -1.71 4.52
N ALA A 101 2.78 -0.78 5.30
CA ALA A 101 1.96 0.14 6.08
C ALA A 101 2.40 1.59 5.92
N LEU A 102 1.52 2.51 6.32
CA LEU A 102 1.81 3.94 6.41
C LEU A 102 1.64 4.41 7.84
N LEU A 103 2.58 5.23 8.30
CA LEU A 103 2.46 5.98 9.54
C LEU A 103 2.63 7.47 9.24
N SER A 104 1.65 8.27 9.64
CA SER A 104 1.69 9.72 9.43
C SER A 104 2.48 10.43 10.50
N LYS A 105 3.33 11.36 10.12
CA LYS A 105 4.00 12.30 11.03
C LYS A 105 3.07 13.45 11.41
N PRO A 106 3.14 13.98 12.63
CA PRO A 106 3.92 13.45 13.74
C PRO A 106 3.28 12.19 14.32
N PHE A 107 4.09 11.29 14.87
CA PHE A 107 3.64 10.07 15.55
C PHE A 107 4.40 9.88 16.87
N ARG A 108 3.80 9.13 17.79
CA ARG A 108 4.46 8.70 19.02
C ARG A 108 5.27 7.42 18.76
N PRO A 109 6.39 7.19 19.48
CA PRO A 109 7.20 5.98 19.30
C PRO A 109 6.40 4.67 19.43
N GLU A 110 5.38 4.64 20.30
CA GLU A 110 4.49 3.49 20.48
C GLU A 110 3.68 3.18 19.22
N GLU A 111 3.21 4.21 18.51
CA GLU A 111 2.45 4.07 17.26
C GLU A 111 3.31 3.47 16.13
N LEU A 112 4.63 3.73 16.17
CA LEU A 112 5.57 3.09 15.26
C LEU A 112 5.68 1.59 15.52
N GLU A 113 5.79 1.19 16.79
CA GLU A 113 5.84 -0.21 17.18
C GLU A 113 4.54 -0.93 16.83
N GLU A 114 3.38 -0.34 17.16
CA GLU A 114 2.06 -0.87 16.83
C GLU A 114 1.87 -1.08 15.31
N ALA A 115 2.41 -0.18 14.48
CA ALA A 115 2.36 -0.30 13.03
C ALA A 115 3.33 -1.36 12.49
N LEU A 116 4.45 -1.60 13.18
CA LEU A 116 5.50 -2.52 12.77
C LEU A 116 5.20 -3.97 13.18
N GLN A 117 4.62 -4.20 14.36
CA GLN A 117 4.34 -5.54 14.88
C GLN A 117 3.54 -6.43 13.92
N PRO A 118 2.43 -6.00 13.30
CA PRO A 118 1.70 -6.81 12.34
C PRO A 118 2.54 -7.17 11.10
N LEU A 119 3.47 -6.31 10.73
CA LEU A 119 4.35 -6.52 9.58
C LEU A 119 5.42 -7.57 9.86
N LEU A 120 5.96 -7.59 11.07
CA LEU A 120 6.98 -8.56 11.53
C LEU A 120 6.37 -9.92 11.88
N GLY A 121 5.14 -9.95 12.38
CA GLY A 121 4.41 -11.18 12.67
C GLY A 121 3.99 -11.96 11.41
N THR A 122 4.10 -11.36 10.25
CA THR A 122 3.80 -11.95 8.93
C THR A 122 4.97 -12.70 8.29
N ALA A 123 5.96 -13.14 9.07
CA ALA A 123 6.98 -14.12 8.61
C ALA A 123 6.32 -15.44 8.13
N THR A 124 5.10 -15.73 8.56
CA THR A 124 4.16 -16.58 7.84
C THR A 124 3.34 -15.63 6.95
N ALA A 125 3.59 -15.64 5.64
CA ALA A 125 2.73 -14.93 4.70
C ALA A 125 1.27 -15.17 5.11
N PRO A 126 0.45 -14.13 5.36
CA PRO A 126 -0.98 -14.37 5.45
C PRO A 126 -1.33 -15.13 4.18
N ALA A 127 -2.08 -16.22 4.32
CA ALA A 127 -2.54 -16.98 3.17
C ALA A 127 -3.02 -15.99 2.12
N PRO A 128 -2.66 -16.15 0.84
CA PRO A 128 -2.95 -15.16 -0.18
C PRO A 128 -4.43 -14.81 -0.12
N ARG A 129 -4.74 -13.62 0.40
CA ARG A 129 -6.13 -13.18 0.49
C ARG A 129 -6.60 -12.93 -0.92
N THR A 130 -7.46 -13.81 -1.38
CA THR A 130 -8.07 -13.71 -2.69
C THR A 130 -9.54 -13.37 -2.53
N LEU A 131 -9.97 -12.27 -3.13
CA LEU A 131 -11.40 -11.95 -3.23
C LEU A 131 -11.91 -12.48 -4.58
N SER A 132 -13.02 -13.19 -4.55
CA SER A 132 -13.65 -13.74 -5.76
C SER A 132 -15.09 -13.28 -5.89
N GLY A 133 -15.49 -12.91 -7.10
CA GLY A 133 -16.85 -12.48 -7.41
C GLY A 133 -16.99 -12.03 -8.86
N GLY A 134 -18.20 -12.15 -9.42
CA GLY A 134 -18.45 -11.72 -10.81
C GLY A 134 -17.62 -12.43 -11.88
N GLY A 135 -17.02 -13.59 -11.58
CA GLY A 135 -16.08 -14.27 -12.47
C GLY A 135 -14.66 -13.68 -12.46
N LEU A 136 -14.36 -12.85 -11.46
CA LEU A 136 -13.05 -12.30 -11.18
C LEU A 136 -12.45 -12.93 -9.93
N SER A 137 -11.13 -13.00 -9.91
CA SER A 137 -10.30 -13.35 -8.74
C SER A 137 -9.27 -12.24 -8.55
N LEU A 138 -9.28 -11.58 -7.40
CA LEU A 138 -8.39 -10.50 -7.02
C LEU A 138 -7.39 -11.00 -5.98
N ASP A 139 -6.13 -11.14 -6.38
CA ASP A 139 -5.03 -11.44 -5.47
C ASP A 139 -4.60 -10.16 -4.74
N CYS A 140 -4.83 -10.13 -3.43
CA CYS A 140 -4.54 -8.95 -2.60
C CYS A 140 -3.04 -8.75 -2.34
N GLY A 141 -2.22 -9.79 -2.46
CA GLY A 141 -0.76 -9.69 -2.29
C GLY A 141 -0.04 -9.17 -3.54
N LEU A 142 -0.51 -9.57 -4.71
CA LEU A 142 0.12 -9.28 -6.00
C LEU A 142 -0.55 -8.12 -6.75
N PHE A 143 -1.66 -7.57 -6.26
CA PHE A 143 -2.53 -6.64 -7.00
C PHE A 143 -2.96 -7.21 -8.37
N ALA A 144 -3.03 -8.53 -8.46
CA ALA A 144 -3.36 -9.21 -9.70
C ALA A 144 -4.86 -9.47 -9.79
N LEU A 145 -5.43 -9.08 -10.91
CA LEU A 145 -6.82 -9.35 -11.26
C LEU A 145 -6.82 -10.46 -12.32
N ALA A 146 -7.41 -11.59 -12.01
CA ALA A 146 -7.59 -12.70 -12.92
C ALA A 146 -9.06 -12.89 -13.30
N GLY A 147 -9.31 -13.32 -14.51
CA GLY A 147 -10.60 -13.68 -15.07
C GLY A 147 -10.47 -14.74 -16.15
N LYS A 148 -11.57 -15.06 -16.85
CA LYS A 148 -11.56 -16.11 -17.89
C LYS A 148 -10.57 -15.87 -19.05
N ALA A 149 -10.26 -14.62 -19.37
CA ALA A 149 -9.40 -14.27 -20.50
C ALA A 149 -7.93 -14.03 -20.11
N GLY A 150 -7.57 -14.20 -18.84
CA GLY A 150 -6.20 -14.02 -18.36
C GLY A 150 -6.12 -13.17 -17.08
N SER A 151 -4.91 -12.72 -16.78
CA SER A 151 -4.64 -11.89 -15.61
C SER A 151 -3.95 -10.57 -15.98
N ILE A 152 -4.15 -9.54 -15.16
CA ILE A 152 -3.55 -8.22 -15.32
C ILE A 152 -3.25 -7.60 -13.95
N THR A 153 -2.16 -6.85 -13.85
CA THR A 153 -1.82 -6.13 -12.62
C THR A 153 -2.58 -4.81 -12.54
N LEU A 154 -3.17 -4.55 -11.37
CA LEU A 154 -3.82 -3.28 -11.05
C LEU A 154 -2.81 -2.29 -10.45
N THR A 155 -3.05 -1.00 -10.62
CA THR A 155 -2.39 0.01 -9.80
C THR A 155 -2.94 -0.06 -8.37
N PRO A 156 -2.21 0.43 -7.34
CA PRO A 156 -2.68 0.42 -5.96
C PRO A 156 -4.06 1.05 -5.78
N THR A 157 -4.33 2.14 -6.49
CA THR A 157 -5.63 2.83 -6.44
C THR A 157 -6.75 2.01 -7.08
N GLU A 158 -6.51 1.43 -8.26
CA GLU A 158 -7.47 0.54 -8.95
C GLU A 158 -7.76 -0.70 -8.12
N PHE A 159 -6.72 -1.25 -7.48
CA PHE A 159 -6.86 -2.38 -6.57
C PHE A 159 -7.79 -2.03 -5.39
N ARG A 160 -7.52 -0.92 -4.67
CA ARG A 160 -8.35 -0.48 -3.54
C ARG A 160 -9.80 -0.21 -3.93
N LEU A 161 -10.02 0.40 -5.11
CA LEU A 161 -11.37 0.61 -5.63
C LEU A 161 -12.10 -0.73 -5.83
N LEU A 162 -11.43 -1.69 -6.45
CA LEU A 162 -12.02 -2.99 -6.72
C LEU A 162 -12.21 -3.81 -5.44
N GLU A 163 -11.22 -3.85 -4.56
CA GLU A 163 -11.29 -4.51 -3.27
C GLU A 163 -12.49 -4.00 -2.46
N TYR A 164 -12.61 -2.67 -2.33
CA TYR A 164 -13.71 -2.04 -1.58
C TYR A 164 -15.09 -2.41 -2.15
N LEU A 165 -15.20 -2.51 -3.46
CA LEU A 165 -16.42 -2.94 -4.15
C LEU A 165 -16.69 -4.43 -4.01
N MET A 166 -15.67 -5.28 -4.11
CA MET A 166 -15.81 -6.74 -4.00
C MET A 166 -16.13 -7.19 -2.58
N GLU A 167 -15.72 -6.46 -1.56
CA GLU A 167 -16.12 -6.70 -0.17
C GLU A 167 -17.59 -6.36 0.10
N ARG A 168 -18.22 -5.58 -0.79
CA ARG A 168 -19.61 -5.10 -0.67
C ARG A 168 -20.42 -5.35 -1.94
N PRO A 169 -20.56 -6.64 -2.34
CA PRO A 169 -21.24 -6.97 -3.59
C PRO A 169 -22.68 -6.47 -3.56
N GLY A 170 -23.12 -5.86 -4.65
CA GLY A 170 -24.47 -5.31 -4.78
C GLY A 170 -24.72 -3.96 -4.08
N VAL A 171 -23.85 -3.54 -3.19
CA VAL A 171 -23.96 -2.24 -2.50
C VAL A 171 -23.53 -1.11 -3.43
N VAL A 172 -24.25 0.02 -3.35
CA VAL A 172 -23.92 1.23 -4.10
C VAL A 172 -22.97 2.10 -3.27
N VAL A 173 -21.75 2.27 -3.75
CA VAL A 173 -20.73 3.10 -3.13
C VAL A 173 -20.71 4.45 -3.82
N SER A 174 -20.90 5.54 -3.08
CA SER A 174 -20.87 6.89 -3.63
C SER A 174 -19.45 7.35 -4.01
N ALA A 175 -19.35 8.34 -4.88
CA ALA A 175 -18.05 8.93 -5.21
C ALA A 175 -17.40 9.60 -3.97
N ASP A 176 -18.20 10.16 -3.08
CA ASP A 176 -17.70 10.79 -1.86
C ASP A 176 -17.18 9.75 -0.86
N GLU A 177 -17.87 8.62 -0.73
CA GLU A 177 -17.42 7.47 0.07
C GLU A 177 -16.11 6.88 -0.49
N PHE A 178 -15.97 6.73 -1.79
CA PHE A 178 -14.69 6.32 -2.38
C PHE A 178 -13.57 7.31 -2.06
N ARG A 179 -13.83 8.60 -2.17
CA ARG A 179 -12.81 9.62 -1.86
C ARG A 179 -12.35 9.53 -0.42
N GLU A 180 -13.25 9.30 0.51
CA GLU A 180 -12.94 9.10 1.92
C GLU A 180 -12.17 7.78 2.14
N LYS A 181 -12.71 6.66 1.67
CA LYS A 181 -12.20 5.32 2.02
C LYS A 181 -10.97 4.89 1.22
N VAL A 182 -10.85 5.31 -0.06
CA VAL A 182 -9.75 4.92 -0.94
C VAL A 182 -8.62 5.94 -0.95
N TRP A 183 -8.96 7.24 -0.92
CA TRP A 183 -7.96 8.32 -0.92
C TRP A 183 -7.78 9.01 0.43
N GLY A 184 -8.68 8.75 1.40
CA GLY A 184 -8.65 9.38 2.70
C GLY A 184 -8.94 10.89 2.68
N PHE A 185 -9.63 11.40 1.67
CA PHE A 185 -10.02 12.80 1.62
C PHE A 185 -11.07 13.11 2.71
N PHE A 186 -11.02 14.32 3.27
CA PHE A 186 -12.13 14.80 4.08
C PHE A 186 -13.41 14.88 3.26
N PRO A 187 -14.59 14.70 3.90
CA PRO A 187 -15.86 14.83 3.23
C PRO A 187 -15.95 16.14 2.42
N HIS A 188 -16.43 16.05 1.19
CA HIS A 188 -16.60 17.17 0.24
C HIS A 188 -15.33 17.89 -0.23
N THR A 189 -14.12 17.36 0.04
CA THR A 189 -12.86 17.89 -0.49
C THR A 189 -12.34 17.09 -1.69
N GLY A 190 -11.59 17.70 -2.59
CA GLY A 190 -11.00 17.07 -3.78
C GLY A 190 -11.99 16.94 -4.97
N SER A 191 -11.46 16.64 -6.15
CA SER A 191 -12.28 16.51 -7.37
C SER A 191 -12.95 15.15 -7.46
N ARG A 192 -14.24 15.12 -7.84
CA ARG A 192 -14.97 13.88 -8.16
C ARG A 192 -14.44 13.19 -9.43
N ASP A 193 -13.72 13.91 -10.28
CA ASP A 193 -13.16 13.38 -11.52
C ASP A 193 -12.08 12.33 -11.29
N ILE A 194 -11.40 12.36 -10.12
CA ILE A 194 -10.41 11.35 -9.76
C ILE A 194 -11.04 9.95 -9.69
N VAL A 195 -12.20 9.84 -9.03
CA VAL A 195 -12.94 8.56 -8.93
C VAL A 195 -13.36 8.08 -10.31
N ARG A 196 -13.89 8.99 -11.14
CA ARG A 196 -14.34 8.69 -12.50
C ARG A 196 -13.19 8.18 -13.38
N THR A 197 -12.03 8.83 -13.30
CA THR A 197 -10.85 8.45 -14.07
C THR A 197 -10.34 7.06 -13.67
N HIS A 198 -10.14 6.81 -12.38
CA HIS A 198 -9.66 5.51 -11.92
C HIS A 198 -10.67 4.39 -12.15
N THR A 199 -11.98 4.66 -11.99
CA THR A 199 -13.02 3.67 -12.31
C THR A 199 -13.05 3.33 -13.80
N ARG A 200 -12.84 4.32 -14.68
CA ARG A 200 -12.73 4.08 -16.13
C ARG A 200 -11.53 3.19 -16.46
N ASN A 201 -10.37 3.45 -15.88
CA ASN A 201 -9.16 2.68 -16.10
C ASN A 201 -9.32 1.24 -15.54
N LEU A 202 -9.88 1.10 -14.34
CA LEU A 202 -10.21 -0.19 -13.74
C LEU A 202 -11.14 -1.01 -14.65
N ARG A 203 -12.19 -0.40 -15.19
CA ARG A 203 -13.11 -1.09 -16.12
C ARG A 203 -12.42 -1.55 -17.40
N ALA A 204 -11.49 -0.77 -17.93
CA ALA A 204 -10.70 -1.19 -19.08
C ALA A 204 -9.92 -2.47 -18.77
N LYS A 205 -9.29 -2.56 -17.61
CA LYS A 205 -8.56 -3.74 -17.15
C LYS A 205 -9.49 -4.93 -16.88
N ILE A 206 -10.65 -4.70 -16.27
CA ILE A 206 -11.67 -5.75 -16.05
C ILE A 206 -12.13 -6.33 -17.39
N ARG A 207 -12.39 -5.49 -18.40
CA ARG A 207 -12.78 -5.97 -19.74
C ARG A 207 -11.73 -6.84 -20.42
N HIS A 208 -10.44 -6.61 -20.15
CA HIS A 208 -9.36 -7.48 -20.62
C HIS A 208 -9.43 -8.88 -20.00
N THR A 209 -9.77 -8.98 -18.72
CA THR A 209 -9.82 -10.28 -18.00
C THR A 209 -11.16 -10.98 -18.15
N THR A 210 -12.26 -10.24 -18.36
CA THR A 210 -13.63 -10.75 -18.50
C THR A 210 -14.38 -10.02 -19.62
N PRO A 211 -14.11 -10.34 -20.89
CA PRO A 211 -14.80 -9.72 -22.01
C PRO A 211 -16.32 -9.94 -21.95
N GLY A 212 -17.08 -8.92 -22.34
CA GLY A 212 -18.54 -8.98 -22.45
C GLY A 212 -19.30 -8.84 -21.14
N ARG A 213 -18.64 -8.68 -19.98
CA ARG A 213 -19.31 -8.48 -18.69
C ARG A 213 -19.08 -7.08 -18.15
N GLU A 214 -20.13 -6.43 -17.68
CA GLU A 214 -20.05 -5.16 -16.96
C GLU A 214 -20.14 -5.41 -15.45
N ILE A 215 -18.99 -5.64 -14.83
CA ILE A 215 -18.88 -6.04 -13.43
C ILE A 215 -18.93 -4.83 -12.48
N VAL A 216 -18.40 -3.68 -12.91
CA VAL A 216 -18.49 -2.43 -12.14
C VAL A 216 -19.43 -1.48 -12.87
N ARG A 217 -20.65 -1.30 -12.35
CA ARG A 217 -21.67 -0.43 -12.93
C ARG A 217 -21.69 0.94 -12.29
N THR A 218 -21.94 1.97 -13.11
CA THR A 218 -22.27 3.31 -12.62
C THR A 218 -23.79 3.44 -12.47
N LEU A 219 -24.23 3.89 -11.30
CA LEU A 219 -25.58 4.36 -11.08
C LEU A 219 -25.57 5.89 -11.13
N PRO A 220 -26.21 6.51 -12.13
CA PRO A 220 -26.18 7.97 -12.29
C PRO A 220 -26.59 8.69 -11.00
N ARG A 221 -25.81 9.69 -10.58
CA ARG A 221 -25.97 10.48 -9.36
C ARG A 221 -25.90 9.70 -8.03
N ARG A 222 -25.74 8.37 -8.05
CA ARG A 222 -25.71 7.53 -6.84
C ARG A 222 -24.33 6.96 -6.56
N GLY A 223 -23.55 6.58 -7.60
CA GLY A 223 -22.22 6.01 -7.42
C GLY A 223 -21.95 4.78 -8.27
N TYR A 224 -21.25 3.82 -7.69
CA TYR A 224 -20.74 2.63 -8.36
C TYR A 224 -21.15 1.38 -7.60
N ARG A 225 -21.32 0.26 -8.30
CA ARG A 225 -21.71 -1.00 -7.71
C ARG A 225 -20.97 -2.17 -8.37
N PHE A 226 -20.54 -3.13 -7.57
CA PHE A 226 -20.04 -4.40 -8.05
C PHE A 226 -21.21 -5.35 -8.32
N VAL A 227 -21.23 -5.96 -9.49
CA VAL A 227 -22.26 -6.90 -9.94
C VAL A 227 -21.66 -8.30 -9.95
N VAL A 228 -22.25 -9.22 -9.22
CA VAL A 228 -21.85 -10.63 -9.12
C VAL A 228 -22.41 -11.45 -10.27
#